data_ee3b72fced0c53ef0b97ae0b88ee6000
#
_entry.id   ee3b72fced0c53ef0b97ae0b88ee6000
#
_cell.length_a   1.000
_cell.length_b   1.000
_cell.length_c   1.000
_cell.angle_alpha   90.00
_cell.angle_beta   90.00
_cell.angle_gamma   90.00
#
_symmetry.space_group_name_H-M   'P 1'
#
loop_
_entity.id
_entity.type
_entity.pdbx_description
1 polymer ?
#
loop_
_entity_poly.entity_id
_entity_poly.type
_entity_poly.pdbx_seq_one_letter_code
_entity_poly.pdbx_strand_id
1 'polypeptide(L)'
;ELPYPYGNSAEKDSIFSNINYDVLKMAVENAFDCEGYEQKNRTRAVLVLYKGQPIAEKYASGFSSETKLLGWSMTKSITSAVLGVLEKQGKISLSQNKLFPEWEKDDRSKITLNNLLQMNSGLEWVEDYNTISDVTKMLFLEPDMTKPQLYKSLVGEPNNSWNYSSGTTNLLSGFIRNQFKTHQEYLDFWYAELIDKIGMSSMVIETDLAGNYAGSSYGWATARDWAKFGLLYLHKGNWNGEQLLNESWVSYSAAPTNSSNGEYGAHFWLNAGGIYPNVPKDLYSCNGYQGQHVFIIPSKDLVIVRFGLAENPEFNVDTFLSEVLDAIK
;
A
#
# COMPACT_ATOMS: atom_id res chain seq x y z
N GLU A 1 -7.48 24.92 14.55
CA GLU A 1 -7.63 23.54 14.07
C GLU A 1 -7.47 23.54 12.55
N LEU A 2 -6.75 22.55 12.00
CA LEU A 2 -6.52 22.44 10.56
C LEU A 2 -7.69 21.65 9.90
N PRO A 3 -8.04 21.95 8.64
CA PRO A 3 -8.99 21.14 7.88
C PRO A 3 -8.37 19.80 7.45
N TYR A 4 -9.22 18.88 6.98
CA TYR A 4 -8.74 17.67 6.31
C TYR A 4 -7.81 18.06 5.14
N PRO A 5 -6.69 17.36 4.92
CA PRO A 5 -6.27 16.11 5.56
C PRO A 5 -5.47 16.28 6.86
N TYR A 6 -5.09 17.49 7.25
CA TYR A 6 -4.17 17.76 8.36
C TYR A 6 -4.87 17.89 9.72
N GLY A 7 -6.18 17.91 9.75
CA GLY A 7 -6.99 18.04 10.97
C GLY A 7 -8.45 17.69 10.70
N ASN A 8 -9.32 18.01 11.68
CA ASN A 8 -10.73 17.64 11.68
C ASN A 8 -11.67 18.85 11.60
N SER A 9 -11.16 20.06 11.33
CA SER A 9 -12.05 21.20 11.07
C SER A 9 -12.78 21.03 9.73
N ALA A 10 -13.92 21.73 9.61
CA ALA A 10 -14.72 21.66 8.40
C ALA A 10 -13.88 21.95 7.14
N GLU A 11 -14.06 21.13 6.12
CA GLU A 11 -13.46 21.33 4.82
C GLU A 11 -13.97 22.64 4.22
N LYS A 12 -13.10 23.37 3.53
CA LYS A 12 -13.56 24.44 2.66
C LYS A 12 -14.04 23.78 1.38
N ASP A 13 -15.25 24.10 0.94
CA ASP A 13 -15.75 23.71 -0.37
C ASP A 13 -14.84 24.31 -1.44
N SER A 14 -13.82 23.54 -1.83
CA SER A 14 -12.90 23.94 -2.88
C SER A 14 -13.46 23.52 -4.23
N ILE A 15 -14.00 24.50 -4.96
CA ILE A 15 -14.44 24.30 -6.34
C ILE A 15 -13.27 24.63 -7.28
N PHE A 16 -12.80 23.66 -8.02
CA PHE A 16 -11.75 23.81 -9.02
C PHE A 16 -12.35 24.04 -10.41
N SER A 17 -12.01 25.15 -11.05
CA SER A 17 -12.58 25.55 -12.36
C SER A 17 -12.18 24.61 -13.52
N ASN A 18 -11.12 23.83 -13.35
CA ASN A 18 -10.65 22.86 -14.32
C ASN A 18 -11.25 21.45 -14.10
N ILE A 19 -12.19 21.28 -13.18
CA ILE A 19 -12.87 20.00 -12.94
C ILE A 19 -14.31 20.09 -13.47
N ASN A 20 -14.69 19.10 -14.28
CA ASN A 20 -16.06 18.86 -14.65
C ASN A 20 -16.71 17.92 -13.63
N TYR A 21 -17.42 18.50 -12.66
CA TYR A 21 -18.03 17.76 -11.57
C TYR A 21 -19.16 16.80 -11.99
N ASP A 22 -19.84 17.07 -13.10
CA ASP A 22 -20.86 16.16 -13.63
C ASP A 22 -20.21 14.89 -14.19
N VAL A 23 -19.11 15.03 -14.95
CA VAL A 23 -18.32 13.90 -15.45
C VAL A 23 -17.70 13.12 -14.29
N LEU A 24 -17.11 13.80 -13.29
CA LEU A 24 -16.54 13.18 -12.11
C LEU A 24 -17.59 12.37 -11.33
N LYS A 25 -18.78 12.94 -11.14
CA LYS A 25 -19.89 12.28 -10.48
C LYS A 25 -20.27 10.98 -11.21
N MET A 26 -20.39 11.04 -12.54
CA MET A 26 -20.70 9.86 -13.35
C MET A 26 -19.60 8.78 -13.23
N ALA A 27 -18.32 9.17 -13.30
CA ALA A 27 -17.20 8.25 -13.15
C ALA A 27 -17.24 7.53 -11.78
N VAL A 28 -17.52 8.28 -10.72
CA VAL A 28 -17.67 7.71 -9.37
C VAL A 28 -18.91 6.80 -9.28
N GLU A 29 -20.04 7.20 -9.86
CA GLU A 29 -21.26 6.38 -9.87
C GLU A 29 -21.06 5.06 -10.62
N ASN A 30 -20.39 5.09 -11.77
CA ASN A 30 -20.08 3.91 -12.59
C ASN A 30 -19.18 2.89 -11.83
N ALA A 31 -18.40 3.34 -10.86
CA ALA A 31 -17.61 2.43 -10.02
C ALA A 31 -18.46 1.57 -9.07
N PHE A 32 -19.70 1.93 -8.80
CA PHE A 32 -20.62 1.18 -7.93
C PHE A 32 -21.53 0.26 -8.72
N ASP A 33 -22.22 -0.65 -8.01
CA ASP A 33 -23.18 -1.54 -8.62
C ASP A 33 -24.42 -0.78 -9.07
N CYS A 34 -24.88 -1.06 -10.29
CA CYS A 34 -26.13 -0.55 -10.83
C CYS A 34 -27.20 -1.64 -10.81
N GLU A 35 -28.47 -1.26 -10.55
CA GLU A 35 -29.59 -2.17 -10.68
C GLU A 35 -29.74 -2.66 -12.14
N GLY A 36 -30.00 -3.98 -12.31
CA GLY A 36 -30.20 -4.59 -13.63
C GLY A 36 -28.94 -5.05 -14.35
N TYR A 37 -27.75 -4.79 -13.83
CA TYR A 37 -26.50 -5.32 -14.39
C TYR A 37 -26.09 -6.61 -13.67
N GLU A 38 -25.69 -7.64 -14.44
CA GLU A 38 -25.21 -8.93 -13.91
C GLU A 38 -23.83 -8.78 -13.25
N GLN A 39 -22.95 -7.97 -13.85
CA GLN A 39 -21.62 -7.72 -13.33
C GLN A 39 -21.69 -6.83 -12.09
N LYS A 40 -21.08 -7.27 -11.01
CA LYS A 40 -21.03 -6.56 -9.74
C LYS A 40 -19.63 -6.05 -9.44
N ASN A 41 -19.48 -4.72 -9.38
CA ASN A 41 -18.26 -4.06 -8.95
C ASN A 41 -18.01 -4.25 -7.44
N ARG A 42 -19.09 -4.43 -6.68
CA ARG A 42 -19.07 -4.57 -5.21
C ARG A 42 -18.23 -3.48 -4.52
N THR A 43 -18.26 -2.28 -5.08
CA THR A 43 -17.56 -1.13 -4.52
C THR A 43 -18.23 -0.68 -3.23
N ARG A 44 -17.44 -0.44 -2.19
CA ARG A 44 -17.87 -0.03 -0.85
C ARG A 44 -17.62 1.45 -0.59
N ALA A 45 -16.49 1.95 -1.09
CA ALA A 45 -16.10 3.35 -0.95
C ALA A 45 -15.27 3.80 -2.14
N VAL A 46 -15.46 5.05 -2.56
CA VAL A 46 -14.59 5.79 -3.47
C VAL A 46 -14.37 7.18 -2.88
N LEU A 47 -13.12 7.60 -2.84
CA LEU A 47 -12.71 8.95 -2.45
C LEU A 47 -11.68 9.46 -3.47
N VAL A 48 -11.91 10.65 -4.02
CA VAL A 48 -11.00 11.30 -4.98
C VAL A 48 -10.50 12.61 -4.38
N LEU A 49 -9.18 12.72 -4.24
CA LEU A 49 -8.51 13.96 -3.79
C LEU A 49 -7.75 14.58 -4.96
N TYR A 50 -7.96 15.86 -5.18
CA TYR A 50 -7.21 16.69 -6.11
C TYR A 50 -6.53 17.84 -5.36
N LYS A 51 -5.22 17.99 -5.55
CA LYS A 51 -4.42 18.98 -4.79
C LYS A 51 -4.65 18.90 -3.28
N GLY A 52 -4.73 17.68 -2.76
CA GLY A 52 -4.95 17.39 -1.34
C GLY A 52 -6.37 17.65 -0.83
N GLN A 53 -7.33 18.07 -1.69
CA GLN A 53 -8.71 18.37 -1.30
C GLN A 53 -9.67 17.30 -1.85
N PRO A 54 -10.65 16.82 -1.06
CA PRO A 54 -11.70 15.96 -1.56
C PRO A 54 -12.55 16.67 -2.63
N ILE A 55 -12.67 16.01 -3.80
CA ILE A 55 -13.50 16.48 -4.92
C ILE A 55 -14.65 15.53 -5.23
N ALA A 56 -14.58 14.30 -4.78
CA ALA A 56 -15.68 13.34 -4.79
C ALA A 56 -15.48 12.29 -3.69
N GLU A 57 -16.59 11.94 -3.05
CA GLU A 57 -16.63 10.91 -2.01
C GLU A 57 -18.00 10.21 -2.05
N LYS A 58 -17.97 8.85 -2.12
CA LYS A 58 -19.20 8.04 -2.17
C LYS A 58 -19.00 6.72 -1.45
N TYR A 59 -20.02 6.30 -0.73
CA TYR A 59 -20.10 5.03 -0.02
C TYR A 59 -21.32 4.24 -0.46
N ALA A 60 -21.18 2.92 -0.54
CA ALA A 60 -22.33 2.02 -0.75
C ALA A 60 -23.22 1.98 0.50
N SER A 61 -24.45 1.52 0.34
CA SER A 61 -25.36 1.34 1.47
C SER A 61 -24.74 0.47 2.57
N GLY A 62 -24.84 0.92 3.82
CA GLY A 62 -24.24 0.28 4.98
C GLY A 62 -22.77 0.65 5.26
N PHE A 63 -22.17 1.52 4.45
CA PHE A 63 -20.81 2.05 4.65
C PHE A 63 -20.83 3.58 4.77
N SER A 64 -19.84 4.13 5.44
CA SER A 64 -19.68 5.58 5.65
C SER A 64 -18.21 5.97 5.73
N SER A 65 -17.93 7.27 5.87
CA SER A 65 -16.59 7.81 6.11
C SER A 65 -15.92 7.26 7.38
N GLU A 66 -16.71 6.76 8.32
CA GLU A 66 -16.23 6.20 9.60
C GLU A 66 -15.99 4.68 9.53
N THR A 67 -16.39 4.04 8.42
CA THR A 67 -16.24 2.59 8.29
C THR A 67 -14.78 2.22 8.04
N LYS A 68 -14.20 1.45 8.96
CA LYS A 68 -12.88 0.84 8.76
C LYS A 68 -13.01 -0.34 7.80
N LEU A 69 -12.22 -0.35 6.76
CA LEU A 69 -12.17 -1.40 5.76
C LEU A 69 -10.79 -2.05 5.73
N LEU A 70 -10.77 -3.35 5.52
CA LEU A 70 -9.53 -4.12 5.42
C LEU A 70 -8.80 -3.75 4.12
N GLY A 71 -7.57 -3.28 4.25
CA GLY A 71 -6.73 -2.90 3.12
C GLY A 71 -6.05 -4.08 2.42
N TRP A 72 -6.04 -5.28 3.07
CA TRP A 72 -5.25 -6.41 2.60
C TRP A 72 -3.80 -5.96 2.28
N SER A 73 -3.30 -6.31 1.12
CA SER A 73 -1.91 -6.05 0.72
C SER A 73 -1.53 -4.57 0.61
N MET A 74 -2.48 -3.63 0.70
CA MET A 74 -2.13 -2.20 0.87
C MET A 74 -1.28 -1.98 2.13
N THR A 75 -1.42 -2.84 3.14
CA THR A 75 -0.62 -2.82 4.38
C THR A 75 0.88 -2.97 4.13
N LYS A 76 1.28 -3.64 3.03
CA LYS A 76 2.68 -3.76 2.63
C LYS A 76 3.36 -2.41 2.42
N SER A 77 2.62 -1.45 1.86
CA SER A 77 3.15 -0.10 1.64
C SER A 77 3.37 0.66 2.95
N ILE A 78 2.53 0.42 3.98
CA ILE A 78 2.76 0.93 5.34
C ILE A 78 4.07 0.34 5.90
N THR A 79 4.27 -0.99 5.76
CA THR A 79 5.51 -1.66 6.20
C THR A 79 6.75 -1.06 5.53
N SER A 80 6.67 -0.79 4.21
CA SER A 80 7.73 -0.09 3.48
C SER A 80 7.96 1.32 4.03
N ALA A 81 6.91 2.08 4.32
CA ALA A 81 7.05 3.43 4.87
C ALA A 81 7.71 3.42 6.26
N VAL A 82 7.38 2.46 7.13
CA VAL A 82 8.03 2.27 8.44
C VAL A 82 9.54 2.01 8.26
N LEU A 83 9.93 1.19 7.28
CA LEU A 83 11.34 0.99 6.92
C LEU A 83 11.97 2.29 6.40
N GLY A 84 11.23 3.10 5.64
CA GLY A 84 11.68 4.42 5.20
C GLY A 84 11.94 5.39 6.35
N VAL A 85 11.14 5.33 7.41
CA VAL A 85 11.41 6.11 8.64
C VAL A 85 12.69 5.62 9.32
N LEU A 86 12.90 4.30 9.43
CA LEU A 86 14.13 3.74 10.01
C LEU A 86 15.37 4.08 9.17
N GLU A 87 15.26 4.08 7.85
CA GLU A 87 16.33 4.48 6.93
C GLU A 87 16.67 5.97 7.13
N LYS A 88 15.67 6.83 7.17
CA LYS A 88 15.85 8.27 7.44
C LYS A 88 16.53 8.52 8.79
N GLN A 89 16.24 7.70 9.80
CA GLN A 89 16.89 7.77 11.11
C GLN A 89 18.31 7.18 11.12
N GLY A 90 18.80 6.66 9.99
CA GLY A 90 20.11 6.03 9.86
C GLY A 90 20.24 4.69 10.59
N LYS A 91 19.12 4.06 10.97
CA LYS A 91 19.11 2.78 11.68
C LYS A 91 19.31 1.58 10.77
N ILE A 92 18.93 1.71 9.51
CA ILE A 92 19.03 0.67 8.48
C ILE A 92 19.57 1.25 7.18
N SER A 93 20.02 0.36 6.27
CA SER A 93 20.45 0.72 4.92
C SER A 93 19.92 -0.30 3.93
N LEU A 94 19.48 0.14 2.74
CA LEU A 94 19.02 -0.72 1.66
C LEU A 94 20.05 -1.76 1.21
N SER A 95 21.34 -1.42 1.29
CA SER A 95 22.44 -2.30 0.90
C SER A 95 22.87 -3.30 1.98
N GLN A 96 22.34 -3.19 3.22
CA GLN A 96 22.71 -4.15 4.26
C GLN A 96 22.25 -5.55 3.91
N ASN A 97 23.11 -6.51 4.19
CA ASN A 97 22.86 -7.95 4.06
C ASN A 97 23.08 -8.65 5.41
N LYS A 98 23.10 -9.98 5.44
CA LYS A 98 23.16 -10.76 6.69
C LYS A 98 22.04 -10.37 7.64
N LEU A 99 20.84 -10.24 7.10
CA LEU A 99 19.68 -9.69 7.79
C LEU A 99 19.17 -10.57 8.94
N PHE A 100 19.43 -11.87 8.84
CA PHE A 100 18.97 -12.87 9.81
C PHE A 100 20.08 -13.86 10.14
N PRO A 101 20.28 -14.24 11.42
CA PRO A 101 21.27 -15.23 11.83
C PRO A 101 21.10 -16.59 11.13
N GLU A 102 19.87 -16.97 10.83
CA GLU A 102 19.53 -18.22 10.13
C GLU A 102 20.10 -18.31 8.71
N TRP A 103 20.41 -17.16 8.11
CA TRP A 103 20.95 -17.07 6.74
C TRP A 103 22.48 -16.97 6.66
N GLU A 104 23.19 -16.82 7.79
CA GLU A 104 24.62 -16.54 7.80
C GLU A 104 25.48 -17.64 7.17
N LYS A 105 24.97 -18.88 7.16
CA LYS A 105 25.73 -20.07 6.73
C LYS A 105 25.49 -20.49 5.29
N ASP A 106 24.63 -19.79 4.57
CA ASP A 106 24.29 -20.11 3.18
C ASP A 106 24.16 -18.86 2.31
N ASP A 107 23.83 -19.04 1.03
CA ASP A 107 23.78 -17.97 0.03
C ASP A 107 22.70 -16.91 0.32
N ARG A 108 21.71 -17.19 1.19
CA ARG A 108 20.73 -16.20 1.63
C ARG A 108 21.37 -15.06 2.42
N SER A 109 22.59 -15.24 2.94
CA SER A 109 23.41 -14.19 3.56
C SER A 109 23.71 -13.01 2.62
N LYS A 110 23.62 -13.23 1.30
CA LYS A 110 23.82 -12.22 0.24
C LYS A 110 22.58 -11.37 -0.01
N ILE A 111 21.39 -11.83 0.41
CA ILE A 111 20.13 -11.09 0.23
C ILE A 111 20.23 -9.79 1.02
N THR A 112 19.98 -8.69 0.31
CA THR A 112 19.95 -7.34 0.90
C THR A 112 18.55 -6.93 1.31
N LEU A 113 18.43 -5.91 2.16
CA LEU A 113 17.15 -5.30 2.48
C LEU A 113 16.43 -4.79 1.21
N ASN A 114 17.19 -4.26 0.25
CA ASN A 114 16.67 -3.87 -1.06
C ASN A 114 16.00 -5.05 -1.80
N ASN A 115 16.61 -6.24 -1.77
CA ASN A 115 16.02 -7.41 -2.44
C ASN A 115 14.69 -7.82 -1.83
N LEU A 116 14.54 -7.71 -0.51
CA LEU A 116 13.27 -8.00 0.16
C LEU A 116 12.23 -6.94 -0.17
N LEU A 117 12.57 -5.66 -0.12
CA LEU A 117 11.66 -4.56 -0.44
C LEU A 117 11.17 -4.59 -1.89
N GLN A 118 12.04 -4.95 -2.82
CA GLN A 118 11.69 -5.08 -4.24
C GLN A 118 11.11 -6.45 -4.62
N MET A 119 10.99 -7.39 -3.65
CA MET A 119 10.49 -8.76 -3.89
C MET A 119 11.25 -9.50 -4.99
N ASN A 120 12.57 -9.30 -5.05
CA ASN A 120 13.46 -9.96 -5.98
C ASN A 120 14.62 -10.67 -5.28
N SER A 121 14.33 -11.24 -4.09
CA SER A 121 15.31 -11.93 -3.26
C SER A 121 15.75 -13.31 -3.80
N GLY A 122 14.97 -13.90 -4.70
CA GLY A 122 15.18 -15.27 -5.16
C GLY A 122 14.67 -16.35 -4.21
N LEU A 123 14.02 -15.99 -3.10
CA LEU A 123 13.39 -16.93 -2.18
C LEU A 123 12.13 -17.54 -2.80
N GLU A 124 11.94 -18.83 -2.56
CA GLU A 124 10.72 -19.54 -2.94
C GLU A 124 9.49 -18.96 -2.22
N TRP A 125 8.39 -18.83 -2.95
CA TRP A 125 7.09 -18.44 -2.40
C TRP A 125 5.95 -18.68 -3.37
N VAL A 126 4.82 -19.18 -2.86
CA VAL A 126 3.57 -19.36 -3.62
C VAL A 126 2.48 -18.45 -3.03
N GLU A 127 2.11 -17.42 -3.79
CA GLU A 127 1.07 -16.44 -3.45
C GLU A 127 -0.24 -16.79 -4.17
N ASP A 128 -0.90 -17.87 -3.79
CA ASP A 128 -2.17 -18.31 -4.38
C ASP A 128 -3.26 -18.38 -3.30
N TYR A 129 -4.27 -17.53 -3.43
CA TYR A 129 -5.38 -17.43 -2.47
C TYR A 129 -6.49 -18.47 -2.73
N ASN A 130 -6.47 -19.17 -3.87
CA ASN A 130 -7.49 -20.14 -4.25
C ASN A 130 -7.18 -21.56 -3.78
N THR A 131 -5.96 -21.82 -3.30
CA THR A 131 -5.50 -23.14 -2.86
C THR A 131 -4.85 -23.09 -1.48
N ILE A 132 -4.48 -24.25 -0.93
CA ILE A 132 -3.63 -24.34 0.25
C ILE A 132 -2.19 -24.06 -0.20
N SER A 133 -1.78 -22.83 -0.09
CA SER A 133 -0.48 -22.30 -0.52
C SER A 133 0.33 -21.76 0.65
N ASP A 134 1.52 -21.18 0.35
CA ASP A 134 2.34 -20.55 1.37
C ASP A 134 1.62 -19.37 2.03
N VAL A 135 0.98 -18.51 1.23
CA VAL A 135 0.27 -17.33 1.76
C VAL A 135 -0.91 -17.72 2.62
N THR A 136 -1.73 -18.68 2.20
CA THR A 136 -2.93 -19.09 2.98
C THR A 136 -2.53 -19.83 4.25
N LYS A 137 -1.49 -20.67 4.23
CA LYS A 137 -0.94 -21.27 5.45
C LYS A 137 -0.42 -20.21 6.41
N MET A 138 0.38 -19.26 5.91
CA MET A 138 0.92 -18.19 6.76
C MET A 138 -0.19 -17.37 7.41
N LEU A 139 -1.19 -16.92 6.64
CA LEU A 139 -2.23 -16.03 7.15
C LEU A 139 -3.22 -16.71 8.13
N PHE A 140 -3.46 -18.01 7.97
CA PHE A 140 -4.54 -18.68 8.69
C PHE A 140 -4.08 -19.78 9.66
N LEU A 141 -2.83 -20.23 9.58
CA LEU A 141 -2.35 -21.34 10.40
C LEU A 141 -1.09 -21.02 11.20
N GLU A 142 -0.28 -20.04 10.78
CA GLU A 142 1.00 -19.78 11.44
C GLU A 142 0.83 -18.84 12.65
N PRO A 143 1.30 -19.24 13.83
CA PRO A 143 1.28 -18.39 15.01
C PRO A 143 2.31 -17.26 14.95
N ASP A 144 3.37 -17.39 14.17
CA ASP A 144 4.41 -16.39 13.89
C ASP A 144 4.56 -16.23 12.38
N MET A 145 3.90 -15.23 11.81
CA MET A 145 3.87 -14.99 10.38
C MET A 145 5.21 -14.52 9.80
N THR A 146 6.20 -14.22 10.65
CA THR A 146 7.54 -13.83 10.21
C THR A 146 8.41 -15.05 9.81
N LYS A 147 8.03 -16.24 10.23
CA LYS A 147 8.85 -17.46 10.08
C LYS A 147 8.72 -18.15 8.72
N PRO A 148 7.56 -18.26 8.08
CA PRO A 148 7.43 -19.04 6.84
C PRO A 148 8.46 -18.67 5.78
N GLN A 149 8.63 -17.36 5.50
CA GLN A 149 9.60 -16.91 4.51
C GLN A 149 11.05 -17.06 4.97
N LEU A 150 11.31 -16.94 6.27
CA LEU A 150 12.65 -17.07 6.85
C LEU A 150 13.31 -18.42 6.53
N TYR A 151 12.49 -19.47 6.48
CA TYR A 151 12.97 -20.85 6.26
C TYR A 151 12.83 -21.31 4.81
N LYS A 152 12.38 -20.45 3.88
CA LYS A 152 12.31 -20.80 2.46
C LYS A 152 13.69 -20.95 1.82
N SER A 153 13.74 -21.84 0.82
CA SER A 153 14.92 -22.06 0.01
C SER A 153 15.19 -20.89 -0.93
N LEU A 154 16.46 -20.66 -1.21
CA LEU A 154 16.88 -19.80 -2.31
C LEU A 154 16.78 -20.61 -3.61
N VAL A 155 15.86 -20.24 -4.50
CA VAL A 155 15.60 -20.95 -5.77
C VAL A 155 16.03 -20.12 -6.99
N GLY A 156 16.46 -18.88 -6.77
CA GLY A 156 16.99 -17.97 -7.80
C GLY A 156 18.03 -17.03 -7.23
N GLU A 157 18.80 -16.39 -8.11
CA GLU A 157 19.74 -15.37 -7.71
C GLU A 157 19.02 -14.06 -7.37
N PRO A 158 19.40 -13.35 -6.29
CA PRO A 158 18.86 -12.01 -5.99
C PRO A 158 19.00 -11.06 -7.19
N ASN A 159 18.02 -10.22 -7.42
CA ASN A 159 17.84 -9.29 -8.54
C ASN A 159 17.51 -9.91 -9.91
N ASN A 160 17.48 -11.23 -10.05
CA ASN A 160 17.24 -11.84 -11.36
C ASN A 160 15.77 -12.08 -11.67
N SER A 161 14.95 -12.32 -10.64
CA SER A 161 13.52 -12.57 -10.82
C SER A 161 12.70 -11.93 -9.72
N TRP A 162 11.64 -11.28 -10.13
CA TRP A 162 10.63 -10.73 -9.24
C TRP A 162 9.60 -11.83 -8.89
N ASN A 163 9.26 -11.94 -7.62
CA ASN A 163 8.24 -12.86 -7.11
C ASN A 163 7.49 -12.20 -5.95
N TYR A 164 6.26 -11.76 -6.20
CA TYR A 164 5.42 -11.13 -5.19
C TYR A 164 5.18 -12.06 -4.00
N SER A 165 5.41 -11.56 -2.78
CA SER A 165 5.41 -12.41 -1.58
C SER A 165 4.92 -11.66 -0.34
N SER A 166 3.77 -12.09 0.19
CA SER A 166 3.29 -11.66 1.51
C SER A 166 4.22 -12.15 2.64
N GLY A 167 4.85 -13.33 2.45
CA GLY A 167 5.84 -13.86 3.38
C GLY A 167 7.04 -12.94 3.53
N THR A 168 7.54 -12.38 2.42
CA THR A 168 8.64 -11.40 2.44
C THR A 168 8.28 -10.17 3.27
N THR A 169 7.06 -9.65 3.15
CA THR A 169 6.66 -8.47 3.94
C THR A 169 6.51 -8.79 5.43
N ASN A 170 5.97 -9.96 5.80
CA ASN A 170 5.92 -10.34 7.21
C ASN A 170 7.32 -10.64 7.77
N LEU A 171 8.22 -11.19 6.97
CA LEU A 171 9.64 -11.30 7.32
C LEU A 171 10.25 -9.92 7.62
N LEU A 172 9.92 -8.90 6.80
CA LEU A 172 10.33 -7.51 7.05
C LEU A 172 9.72 -6.95 8.34
N SER A 173 8.48 -7.30 8.70
CA SER A 173 7.90 -6.94 10.01
C SER A 173 8.73 -7.51 11.16
N GLY A 174 9.16 -8.76 11.06
CA GLY A 174 10.11 -9.38 12.00
C GLY A 174 11.48 -8.68 12.01
N PHE A 175 11.99 -8.28 10.85
CA PHE A 175 13.21 -7.50 10.75
C PHE A 175 13.08 -6.14 11.46
N ILE A 176 11.96 -5.44 11.28
CA ILE A 176 11.67 -4.18 11.99
C ILE A 176 11.68 -4.43 13.50
N ARG A 177 11.02 -5.49 13.98
CA ARG A 177 11.00 -5.84 15.41
C ARG A 177 12.41 -5.98 15.99
N ASN A 178 13.34 -6.55 15.24
CA ASN A 178 14.72 -6.74 15.67
C ASN A 178 15.53 -5.44 15.79
N GLN A 179 15.00 -4.30 15.33
CA GLN A 179 15.64 -2.98 15.50
C GLN A 179 15.40 -2.38 16.90
N PHE A 180 14.53 -2.98 17.72
CA PHE A 180 14.11 -2.46 19.02
C PHE A 180 14.50 -3.39 20.16
N LYS A 181 14.79 -2.80 21.34
CA LYS A 181 15.17 -3.56 22.53
C LYS A 181 14.00 -4.24 23.20
N THR A 182 12.83 -3.60 23.16
CA THR A 182 11.60 -4.12 23.77
C THR A 182 10.51 -4.28 22.72
N HIS A 183 9.57 -5.18 23.01
CA HIS A 183 8.41 -5.39 22.15
C HIS A 183 7.54 -4.13 22.10
N GLN A 184 7.37 -3.42 23.22
CA GLN A 184 6.57 -2.21 23.27
C GLN A 184 7.14 -1.12 22.37
N GLU A 185 8.48 -0.89 22.36
CA GLU A 185 9.12 0.05 21.43
C GLU A 185 8.81 -0.26 19.98
N TYR A 186 8.80 -1.54 19.60
CA TYR A 186 8.43 -1.99 18.25
C TYR A 186 6.98 -1.65 17.91
N LEU A 187 6.04 -1.96 18.82
CA LEU A 187 4.62 -1.71 18.61
C LEU A 187 4.34 -0.20 18.50
N ASP A 188 4.92 0.59 19.40
CA ASP A 188 4.71 2.04 19.44
C ASP A 188 5.31 2.74 18.22
N PHE A 189 6.42 2.26 17.69
CA PHE A 189 7.17 2.94 16.63
C PHE A 189 6.34 3.18 15.36
N TRP A 190 5.56 2.19 14.93
CA TRP A 190 4.74 2.27 13.72
C TRP A 190 3.70 3.40 13.82
N TYR A 191 3.12 3.55 15.00
CA TYR A 191 2.14 4.59 15.27
C TYR A 191 2.81 5.94 15.54
N ALA A 192 3.69 6.02 16.51
CA ALA A 192 4.29 7.27 16.94
C ALA A 192 5.12 7.97 15.84
N GLU A 193 5.79 7.20 14.97
CA GLU A 193 6.70 7.77 13.97
C GLU A 193 6.09 7.91 12.57
N LEU A 194 4.93 7.27 12.31
CA LEU A 194 4.28 7.34 10.99
C LEU A 194 2.77 7.57 11.11
N ILE A 195 2.02 6.60 11.65
CA ILE A 195 0.56 6.53 11.55
C ILE A 195 -0.10 7.73 12.24
N ASP A 196 0.30 8.02 13.48
CA ASP A 196 -0.24 9.15 14.26
C ASP A 196 0.22 10.48 13.69
N LYS A 197 1.46 10.57 13.17
CA LYS A 197 1.98 11.81 12.58
C LYS A 197 1.20 12.27 11.35
N ILE A 198 0.73 11.31 10.54
CA ILE A 198 -0.12 11.64 9.39
C ILE A 198 -1.61 11.64 9.72
N GLY A 199 -1.95 11.46 11.00
CA GLY A 199 -3.32 11.55 11.49
C GLY A 199 -4.23 10.42 11.01
N MET A 200 -3.71 9.21 10.78
CA MET A 200 -4.50 8.02 10.44
C MET A 200 -5.11 7.40 11.70
N SER A 201 -5.93 8.16 12.42
CA SER A 201 -6.45 7.79 13.73
C SER A 201 -7.37 6.55 13.74
N SER A 202 -7.91 6.17 12.59
CA SER A 202 -8.71 4.96 12.46
C SER A 202 -7.87 3.70 12.21
N MET A 203 -6.56 3.83 11.91
CA MET A 203 -5.70 2.72 11.52
C MET A 203 -5.52 1.71 12.64
N VAL A 204 -5.74 0.45 12.31
CA VAL A 204 -5.42 -0.70 13.15
C VAL A 204 -4.66 -1.70 12.30
N ILE A 205 -3.46 -2.10 12.74
CA ILE A 205 -2.73 -3.22 12.15
C ILE A 205 -2.78 -4.37 13.16
N GLU A 206 -3.39 -5.49 12.75
CA GLU A 206 -3.46 -6.67 13.61
C GLU A 206 -2.06 -7.29 13.80
N THR A 207 -1.86 -7.90 14.96
CA THR A 207 -0.67 -8.71 15.22
C THR A 207 -0.98 -10.19 15.05
N ASP A 208 0.06 -10.97 14.75
CA ASP A 208 0.01 -12.42 14.88
C ASP A 208 0.08 -12.85 16.37
N LEU A 209 0.00 -14.16 16.63
CA LEU A 209 0.05 -14.66 18.02
C LEU A 209 1.41 -14.47 18.69
N ALA A 210 2.48 -14.27 17.92
CA ALA A 210 3.80 -13.93 18.45
C ALA A 210 3.97 -12.42 18.71
N GLY A 211 2.96 -11.61 18.41
CA GLY A 211 2.93 -10.17 18.59
C GLY A 211 3.65 -9.38 17.52
N ASN A 212 3.91 -9.95 16.34
CA ASN A 212 4.40 -9.20 15.19
C ASN A 212 3.24 -8.61 14.41
N TYR A 213 3.34 -7.38 13.92
CA TYR A 213 2.34 -6.85 13.00
C TYR A 213 2.26 -7.72 11.73
N ALA A 214 1.04 -8.12 11.36
CA ALA A 214 0.74 -8.79 10.11
C ALA A 214 0.86 -7.77 8.95
N GLY A 215 2.07 -7.25 8.76
CA GLY A 215 2.39 -6.11 7.89
C GLY A 215 2.16 -6.36 6.41
N SER A 216 1.89 -7.62 6.03
CA SER A 216 1.54 -7.96 4.65
C SER A 216 0.07 -7.73 4.31
N SER A 217 -0.85 -7.70 5.32
CA SER A 217 -2.27 -7.95 5.00
C SER A 217 -3.29 -7.30 5.94
N TYR A 218 -3.05 -7.20 7.24
CA TYR A 218 -4.14 -6.95 8.18
C TYR A 218 -4.18 -5.53 8.72
N GLY A 219 -4.09 -4.55 7.81
CA GLY A 219 -4.32 -3.13 8.09
C GLY A 219 -5.76 -2.71 7.80
N TRP A 220 -6.42 -2.13 8.80
CA TRP A 220 -7.79 -1.62 8.75
C TRP A 220 -7.79 -0.12 8.95
N ALA A 221 -8.40 0.63 8.05
CA ALA A 221 -8.60 2.06 8.22
C ALA A 221 -9.79 2.56 7.38
N THR A 222 -10.24 3.78 7.64
CA THR A 222 -11.23 4.46 6.80
C THR A 222 -10.61 4.84 5.45
N ALA A 223 -11.46 5.04 4.44
CA ALA A 223 -10.99 5.51 3.12
C ALA A 223 -10.25 6.85 3.24
N ARG A 224 -10.70 7.75 4.11
CA ARG A 224 -10.05 9.05 4.36
C ARG A 224 -8.65 8.89 4.95
N ASP A 225 -8.43 7.95 5.85
CA ASP A 225 -7.10 7.72 6.42
C ASP A 225 -6.15 7.07 5.41
N TRP A 226 -6.62 6.12 4.61
CA TRP A 226 -5.81 5.58 3.51
C TRP A 226 -5.45 6.65 2.47
N ALA A 227 -6.34 7.64 2.23
CA ALA A 227 -6.02 8.78 1.35
C ALA A 227 -4.92 9.66 1.93
N LYS A 228 -4.86 9.86 3.27
CA LYS A 228 -3.73 10.56 3.93
C LYS A 228 -2.40 9.87 3.67
N PHE A 229 -2.38 8.53 3.71
CA PHE A 229 -1.18 7.78 3.34
C PHE A 229 -0.78 8.02 1.87
N GLY A 230 -1.75 8.02 0.95
CA GLY A 230 -1.50 8.39 -0.45
C GLY A 230 -0.95 9.79 -0.61
N LEU A 231 -1.49 10.77 0.14
CA LEU A 231 -1.00 12.15 0.13
C LEU A 231 0.42 12.29 0.67
N LEU A 232 0.82 11.53 1.69
CA LEU A 232 2.21 11.51 2.17
C LEU A 232 3.17 11.19 1.02
N TYR A 233 2.85 10.20 0.21
CA TYR A 233 3.66 9.80 -0.94
C TYR A 233 3.55 10.80 -2.10
N LEU A 234 2.36 11.33 -2.39
CA LEU A 234 2.17 12.40 -3.37
C LEU A 234 3.03 13.63 -3.04
N HIS A 235 3.12 13.98 -1.75
CA HIS A 235 3.94 15.08 -1.24
C HIS A 235 5.39 14.67 -0.95
N LYS A 236 5.87 13.58 -1.57
CA LYS A 236 7.26 13.13 -1.49
C LYS A 236 7.77 12.93 -0.06
N GLY A 237 6.92 12.40 0.80
CA GLY A 237 7.25 12.12 2.19
C GLY A 237 7.13 13.31 3.14
N ASN A 238 6.69 14.47 2.64
CA ASN A 238 6.43 15.63 3.48
C ASN A 238 4.98 15.63 3.98
N TRP A 239 4.79 15.85 5.27
CA TRP A 239 3.48 15.99 5.88
C TRP A 239 3.39 17.30 6.65
N ASN A 240 2.62 18.23 6.14
CA ASN A 240 2.37 19.55 6.76
C ASN A 240 3.67 20.27 7.20
N GLY A 241 4.72 20.23 6.37
CA GLY A 241 6.02 20.86 6.63
C GLY A 241 7.04 19.95 7.36
N GLU A 242 6.63 18.80 7.89
CA GLU A 242 7.56 17.80 8.45
C GLU A 242 7.90 16.75 7.39
N GLN A 243 9.20 16.58 7.10
CA GLN A 243 9.67 15.52 6.21
C GLN A 243 9.71 14.20 6.98
N LEU A 244 8.70 13.34 6.82
CA LEU A 244 8.62 12.04 7.50
C LEU A 244 9.44 10.96 6.80
N LEU A 245 9.43 10.96 5.47
CA LEU A 245 10.23 10.07 4.62
C LEU A 245 11.17 10.90 3.75
N ASN A 246 12.38 10.43 3.48
CA ASN A 246 13.25 11.08 2.50
C ASN A 246 12.59 11.07 1.10
N GLU A 247 12.73 12.15 0.31
CA GLU A 247 12.25 12.16 -1.09
C GLU A 247 12.85 11.01 -1.91
N SER A 248 14.12 10.65 -1.61
CA SER A 248 14.78 9.51 -2.23
C SER A 248 14.08 8.19 -1.93
N TRP A 249 13.51 8.02 -0.73
CA TRP A 249 12.72 6.83 -0.38
C TRP A 249 11.43 6.73 -1.20
N VAL A 250 10.71 7.85 -1.35
CA VAL A 250 9.50 7.89 -2.17
C VAL A 250 9.81 7.59 -3.63
N SER A 251 10.88 8.21 -4.17
CA SER A 251 11.34 7.96 -5.55
C SER A 251 11.77 6.50 -5.73
N TYR A 252 12.47 5.91 -4.75
CA TYR A 252 12.86 4.50 -4.74
C TYR A 252 11.63 3.59 -4.72
N SER A 253 10.63 3.91 -3.92
CA SER A 253 9.39 3.11 -3.82
C SER A 253 8.62 3.07 -5.14
N ALA A 254 8.67 4.14 -5.93
CA ALA A 254 8.00 4.29 -7.22
C ALA A 254 8.90 3.94 -8.43
N ALA A 255 10.13 3.47 -8.21
CA ALA A 255 11.03 3.06 -9.28
C ALA A 255 10.83 1.57 -9.62
N PRO A 256 10.76 1.19 -10.92
CA PRO A 256 10.58 -0.20 -11.30
C PRO A 256 11.69 -1.11 -10.79
N THR A 257 11.31 -2.22 -10.17
CA THR A 257 12.24 -3.30 -9.84
C THR A 257 12.57 -4.14 -11.08
N ASN A 258 13.78 -4.70 -11.11
CA ASN A 258 14.17 -5.59 -12.18
C ASN A 258 13.21 -6.78 -12.31
N SER A 259 12.95 -7.21 -13.54
CA SER A 259 12.10 -8.36 -13.86
C SER A 259 10.61 -8.22 -13.50
N SER A 260 10.14 -7.03 -13.08
CA SER A 260 8.71 -6.75 -12.86
C SER A 260 7.98 -6.20 -14.08
N ASN A 261 8.66 -6.04 -15.23
CA ASN A 261 8.12 -5.43 -16.43
C ASN A 261 7.55 -4.01 -16.20
N GLY A 262 8.03 -3.30 -15.18
CA GLY A 262 7.53 -1.99 -14.82
C GLY A 262 6.24 -2.00 -14.01
N GLU A 263 5.87 -3.15 -13.44
CA GLU A 263 4.63 -3.31 -12.68
C GLU A 263 4.83 -3.15 -11.16
N TYR A 264 6.07 -3.25 -10.66
CA TYR A 264 6.35 -3.22 -9.23
C TYR A 264 7.59 -2.41 -8.88
N GLY A 265 7.53 -1.71 -7.74
CA GLY A 265 8.63 -0.99 -7.12
C GLY A 265 9.00 -1.60 -5.76
N ALA A 266 9.23 -0.77 -4.75
CA ALA A 266 9.50 -1.24 -3.39
C ALA A 266 8.22 -1.21 -2.54
N HIS A 267 7.42 -2.29 -2.59
CA HIS A 267 6.10 -2.45 -1.96
C HIS A 267 5.01 -1.50 -2.50
N PHE A 268 5.15 -1.10 -3.75
CA PHE A 268 4.13 -0.38 -4.53
C PHE A 268 3.98 -1.00 -5.90
N TRP A 269 2.76 -1.03 -6.41
CA TRP A 269 2.42 -1.38 -7.78
C TRP A 269 2.58 -0.16 -8.66
N LEU A 270 3.03 -0.35 -9.90
CA LEU A 270 3.38 0.73 -10.82
C LEU A 270 2.64 0.60 -12.14
N ASN A 271 2.38 1.74 -12.80
CA ASN A 271 1.95 1.78 -14.20
C ASN A 271 3.10 2.09 -15.17
N ALA A 272 4.34 2.01 -14.74
CA ALA A 272 5.50 2.30 -15.60
C ALA A 272 5.58 1.38 -16.82
N GLY A 273 5.14 0.12 -16.68
CA GLY A 273 4.98 -0.85 -17.77
C GLY A 273 3.78 -0.58 -18.68
N GLY A 274 2.81 0.25 -18.24
CA GLY A 274 1.61 0.57 -19.03
C GLY A 274 0.50 -0.47 -18.94
N ILE A 275 0.36 -1.15 -17.80
CA ILE A 275 -0.73 -2.10 -17.54
C ILE A 275 -2.11 -1.42 -17.62
N TYR A 276 -2.17 -0.13 -17.29
CA TYR A 276 -3.33 0.74 -17.49
C TYR A 276 -3.03 1.72 -18.65
N PRO A 277 -3.38 1.39 -19.90
CA PRO A 277 -2.95 2.14 -21.07
C PRO A 277 -3.53 3.55 -21.16
N ASN A 278 -4.69 3.80 -20.53
CA ASN A 278 -5.37 5.09 -20.54
C ASN A 278 -5.01 5.98 -19.34
N VAL A 279 -4.05 5.57 -18.52
CA VAL A 279 -3.65 6.24 -17.28
C VAL A 279 -2.17 6.67 -17.36
N PRO A 280 -1.77 7.81 -16.78
CA PRO A 280 -0.37 8.22 -16.75
C PRO A 280 0.58 7.15 -16.21
N LYS A 281 1.77 7.05 -16.84
CA LYS A 281 2.78 6.04 -16.48
C LYS A 281 3.46 6.30 -15.13
N ASP A 282 3.31 7.49 -14.58
CA ASP A 282 3.83 7.86 -13.27
C ASP A 282 2.88 7.47 -12.12
N LEU A 283 1.73 6.82 -12.43
CA LEU A 283 0.88 6.22 -11.42
C LEU A 283 1.65 5.13 -10.68
N TYR A 284 1.57 5.18 -9.36
CA TYR A 284 1.90 4.09 -8.47
C TYR A 284 0.81 3.91 -7.40
N SER A 285 0.71 2.72 -6.82
CA SER A 285 -0.44 2.41 -5.97
C SER A 285 -0.15 1.37 -4.91
N CYS A 286 -0.92 1.47 -3.82
CA CYS A 286 -1.10 0.36 -2.88
C CYS A 286 -2.27 -0.47 -3.36
N ASN A 287 -2.07 -1.77 -3.60
CA ASN A 287 -3.13 -2.67 -4.05
C ASN A 287 -3.36 -3.78 -3.03
N GLY A 288 -4.61 -4.12 -2.79
CA GLY A 288 -5.04 -5.19 -1.92
C GLY A 288 -6.00 -6.15 -2.60
N TYR A 289 -6.06 -7.37 -2.06
CA TYR A 289 -6.94 -8.43 -2.54
C TYR A 289 -8.38 -7.94 -2.69
N GLN A 290 -9.09 -8.41 -3.73
CA GLN A 290 -10.46 -8.04 -4.06
C GLN A 290 -10.66 -6.56 -4.47
N GLY A 291 -9.60 -5.89 -4.96
CA GLY A 291 -9.68 -4.55 -5.52
C GLY A 291 -9.70 -3.43 -4.48
N GLN A 292 -8.93 -3.56 -3.41
CA GLN A 292 -8.61 -2.46 -2.53
C GLN A 292 -7.48 -1.64 -3.15
N HIS A 293 -7.61 -0.31 -3.27
CA HIS A 293 -6.62 0.53 -3.94
C HIS A 293 -6.45 1.89 -3.28
N VAL A 294 -5.20 2.36 -3.25
CA VAL A 294 -4.84 3.77 -3.12
C VAL A 294 -3.97 4.12 -4.32
N PHE A 295 -4.53 4.79 -5.31
CA PHE A 295 -3.81 5.27 -6.49
C PHE A 295 -3.22 6.65 -6.23
N ILE A 296 -1.98 6.86 -6.66
CA ILE A 296 -1.24 8.11 -6.55
C ILE A 296 -0.77 8.48 -7.96
N ILE A 297 -1.19 9.63 -8.48
CA ILE A 297 -0.84 10.10 -9.83
C ILE A 297 -0.18 11.47 -9.71
N PRO A 298 1.17 11.52 -9.59
CA PRO A 298 1.89 12.78 -9.35
C PRO A 298 1.67 13.83 -10.44
N SER A 299 1.68 13.43 -11.72
CA SER A 299 1.48 14.36 -12.84
C SER A 299 0.10 15.03 -12.86
N LYS A 300 -0.85 14.50 -12.09
CA LYS A 300 -2.22 15.00 -11.99
C LYS A 300 -2.57 15.57 -10.61
N ASP A 301 -1.64 15.52 -9.66
CA ASP A 301 -1.86 15.93 -8.27
C ASP A 301 -3.11 15.25 -7.65
N LEU A 302 -3.21 13.92 -7.91
CA LEU A 302 -4.36 13.09 -7.56
C LEU A 302 -4.00 11.97 -6.60
N VAL A 303 -4.90 11.73 -5.63
CA VAL A 303 -5.00 10.49 -4.86
C VAL A 303 -6.42 9.96 -4.99
N ILE A 304 -6.56 8.68 -5.33
CA ILE A 304 -7.85 8.03 -5.48
C ILE A 304 -7.85 6.78 -4.62
N VAL A 305 -8.85 6.65 -3.72
CA VAL A 305 -9.05 5.47 -2.90
C VAL A 305 -10.28 4.73 -3.37
N ARG A 306 -10.16 3.43 -3.55
CA ARG A 306 -11.29 2.55 -3.82
C ARG A 306 -11.25 1.34 -2.90
N PHE A 307 -12.36 1.04 -2.25
CA PHE A 307 -12.60 -0.22 -1.53
C PHE A 307 -13.70 -1.01 -2.20
N GLY A 308 -13.54 -2.32 -2.24
CA GLY A 308 -14.54 -3.20 -2.84
C GLY A 308 -14.37 -4.66 -2.45
N LEU A 309 -15.06 -5.55 -3.18
CA LEU A 309 -15.05 -6.99 -2.98
C LEU A 309 -15.20 -7.72 -4.34
N ALA A 310 -14.51 -7.20 -5.38
CA ALA A 310 -14.59 -7.75 -6.73
C ALA A 310 -13.45 -8.77 -6.95
N GLU A 311 -13.80 -9.98 -7.32
CA GLU A 311 -12.86 -11.06 -7.62
C GLU A 311 -13.03 -11.60 -9.03
N ASN A 312 -14.27 -11.89 -9.41
CA ASN A 312 -14.55 -12.51 -10.70
C ASN A 312 -15.90 -11.99 -11.24
N PRO A 313 -15.87 -11.10 -12.24
CA PRO A 313 -14.68 -10.47 -12.80
C PRO A 313 -14.03 -9.49 -11.83
N GLU A 314 -12.75 -9.22 -12.04
CA GLU A 314 -12.03 -8.16 -11.33
C GLU A 314 -12.61 -6.78 -11.67
N PHE A 315 -12.39 -5.82 -10.77
CA PHE A 315 -12.76 -4.43 -11.01
C PHE A 315 -11.91 -3.83 -12.14
N ASN A 316 -12.56 -3.19 -13.11
CA ASN A 316 -11.85 -2.57 -14.23
C ASN A 316 -11.22 -1.23 -13.81
N VAL A 317 -9.97 -1.30 -13.38
CA VAL A 317 -9.19 -0.15 -12.89
C VAL A 317 -8.91 0.86 -14.00
N ASP A 318 -8.53 0.40 -15.21
CA ASP A 318 -8.18 1.30 -16.31
C ASP A 318 -9.37 2.17 -16.73
N THR A 319 -10.55 1.57 -16.89
CA THR A 319 -11.77 2.31 -17.22
C THR A 319 -12.11 3.31 -16.11
N PHE A 320 -12.13 2.89 -14.86
CA PHE A 320 -12.46 3.77 -13.74
C PHE A 320 -11.54 4.98 -13.64
N LEU A 321 -10.21 4.74 -13.71
CA LEU A 321 -9.24 5.81 -13.62
C LEU A 321 -9.30 6.75 -14.82
N SER A 322 -9.50 6.21 -16.03
CA SER A 322 -9.63 7.03 -17.23
C SER A 322 -10.87 7.94 -17.17
N GLU A 323 -12.01 7.43 -16.71
CA GLU A 323 -13.23 8.23 -16.52
C GLU A 323 -13.04 9.36 -15.47
N VAL A 324 -12.32 9.09 -14.38
CA VAL A 324 -11.97 10.13 -13.39
C VAL A 324 -11.04 11.18 -14.01
N LEU A 325 -10.05 10.75 -14.81
CA LEU A 325 -9.10 11.65 -15.46
C LEU A 325 -9.76 12.54 -16.53
N ASP A 326 -10.78 12.05 -17.23
CA ASP A 326 -11.55 12.82 -18.22
C ASP A 326 -12.30 13.99 -17.56
N ALA A 327 -12.58 13.92 -16.29
CA ALA A 327 -13.18 15.02 -15.54
C ALA A 327 -12.20 16.17 -15.25
N ILE A 328 -10.88 15.97 -15.41
CA ILE A 328 -9.83 16.92 -15.01
C ILE A 328 -9.10 17.44 -16.23
N LYS A 329 -9.34 18.70 -16.58
CA LYS A 329 -8.78 19.39 -17.76
C LYS A 329 -7.36 19.89 -17.52
#